data_eebf819ebab55fa213b038b2dcb086fc
#
_entry.id   eebf819ebab55fa213b038b2dcb086fc
#
_cell.length_a   1.000
_cell.length_b   1.000
_cell.length_c   1.000
_cell.angle_alpha   90.00
_cell.angle_beta   90.00
_cell.angle_gamma   90.00
#
_symmetry.space_group_name_H-M   'P 1'
#
loop_
_entity.id
_entity.type
_entity.pdbx_description
1 polymer ?
#
loop_
_entity_poly.entity_id
_entity_poly.type
_entity_poly.pdbx_seq_one_letter_code
_entity_poly.pdbx_strand_id
1 'polypeptide(L)'
;IFYEMKMYLVTSLFFLFAYAGRGQEGEVEIEVDLNSSKSVESMSEVFLAAVGQNGMSYHLDKIIPIFERENAIDIKPTFYPKIAIKLNTQFAPGICTSLNLVRELLIWLTQRGYPKDKIILFDRDRDGLVAAGFLSEKKDDHFFEGVRVTDSSKEDYYQSNWFHESPLPPSSVDRAKFILNFPNDQKLRLREERKSYLPAKILGDAFWINLAVPMDDPYLGIDGASANMTLGAMSNYGRFSNKTTLSAATVAEVMAIPEIWDKKLFSIIDFSSFQVANGQRYDSYYAGSQNAIFIGRNPFALDYLAWKIINKERVLRHGLSVRDINNALIFKYSEELGMGKRVNFRAKRIR
;
A
#
# COMPACT_ATOMS: atom_id res chain seq x y z
N ILE A 1 36.73 -15.37 -13.26
CA ILE A 1 36.77 -15.09 -11.79
C ILE A 1 35.63 -14.16 -11.34
N PHE A 2 34.84 -13.57 -12.23
CA PHE A 2 33.76 -12.62 -11.86
C PHE A 2 32.33 -13.23 -11.89
N TYR A 3 32.19 -14.55 -12.07
CA TYR A 3 30.88 -15.19 -12.21
C TYR A 3 30.37 -15.88 -10.93
N GLU A 4 31.15 -16.09 -9.91
CA GLU A 4 30.76 -16.85 -8.71
C GLU A 4 30.16 -15.99 -7.56
N MET A 5 30.31 -14.67 -7.60
CA MET A 5 29.88 -13.82 -6.46
C MET A 5 28.40 -13.43 -6.47
N LYS A 6 27.65 -13.72 -7.54
CA LYS A 6 26.21 -13.39 -7.62
C LYS A 6 25.27 -14.49 -7.12
N MET A 7 25.76 -15.69 -6.88
CA MET A 7 24.93 -16.85 -6.52
C MET A 7 24.61 -16.97 -5.01
N TYR A 8 25.40 -16.35 -4.14
CA TYR A 8 25.21 -16.46 -2.68
C TYR A 8 24.12 -15.57 -2.09
N LEU A 9 23.70 -14.54 -2.80
CA LEU A 9 22.65 -13.62 -2.31
C LEU A 9 21.22 -14.15 -2.52
N VAL A 10 21.03 -15.13 -3.38
CA VAL A 10 19.72 -15.70 -3.73
C VAL A 10 19.32 -16.82 -2.75
N THR A 11 20.31 -17.49 -2.14
CA THR A 11 20.07 -18.66 -1.28
C THR A 11 19.54 -18.33 0.11
N SER A 12 19.82 -17.16 0.67
CA SER A 12 19.39 -16.83 2.03
C SER A 12 17.89 -16.48 2.16
N LEU A 13 17.23 -16.09 1.08
CA LEU A 13 15.77 -15.86 1.09
C LEU A 13 14.96 -17.18 0.89
N PHE A 14 15.60 -18.23 0.34
CA PHE A 14 14.96 -19.53 0.13
C PHE A 14 14.60 -20.27 1.43
N PHE A 15 15.36 -20.03 2.49
CA PHE A 15 15.09 -20.64 3.80
C PHE A 15 13.84 -20.09 4.51
N LEU A 16 13.30 -18.97 4.05
CA LEU A 16 12.10 -18.35 4.62
C LEU A 16 10.80 -19.15 4.35
N PHE A 17 10.72 -19.87 3.25
CA PHE A 17 9.49 -20.54 2.84
C PHE A 17 9.52 -22.07 2.87
N ALA A 18 10.69 -22.69 2.93
CA ALA A 18 10.82 -24.17 2.90
C ALA A 18 10.76 -24.85 4.28
N TYR A 19 10.79 -24.11 5.40
CA TYR A 19 10.83 -24.67 6.76
C TYR A 19 9.50 -24.53 7.52
N ALA A 20 8.38 -24.76 6.84
CA ALA A 20 7.06 -24.80 7.46
C ALA A 20 6.71 -26.17 8.08
N GLY A 21 7.70 -26.95 8.46
CA GLY A 21 7.51 -28.26 9.08
C GLY A 21 8.38 -28.49 10.31
N ARG A 22 7.76 -28.38 11.48
CA ARG A 22 8.15 -28.80 12.84
C ARG A 22 8.83 -27.78 13.75
N GLY A 23 8.05 -27.32 14.70
CA GLY A 23 8.24 -27.14 16.15
C GLY A 23 9.54 -26.55 16.66
N GLN A 24 9.47 -25.27 16.96
CA GLN A 24 9.92 -24.65 18.23
C GLN A 24 9.50 -23.18 18.21
N GLU A 25 8.88 -22.70 19.27
CA GLU A 25 8.56 -21.30 19.48
C GLU A 25 9.88 -20.53 19.72
N GLY A 26 10.25 -19.71 18.74
CA GLY A 26 11.39 -18.82 18.82
C GLY A 26 11.29 -17.75 17.74
N GLU A 27 11.50 -16.49 18.11
CA GLU A 27 11.65 -15.39 17.14
C GLU A 27 12.89 -15.69 16.28
N VAL A 28 12.73 -15.81 14.97
CA VAL A 28 13.85 -15.88 14.04
C VAL A 28 14.06 -14.49 13.49
N GLU A 29 15.08 -13.81 13.98
CA GLU A 29 15.57 -12.55 13.43
C GLU A 29 16.29 -12.83 12.11
N ILE A 30 15.79 -12.31 11.02
CA ILE A 30 16.45 -12.40 9.71
C ILE A 30 17.07 -11.05 9.45
N GLU A 31 18.33 -10.93 9.77
CA GLU A 31 19.14 -9.79 9.40
C GLU A 31 19.50 -9.92 7.90
N VAL A 32 18.92 -9.06 7.07
CA VAL A 32 19.34 -8.94 5.69
C VAL A 32 20.49 -7.95 5.65
N ASP A 33 21.70 -8.45 5.89
CA ASP A 33 22.92 -7.65 5.76
C ASP A 33 23.19 -7.39 4.27
N LEU A 34 22.99 -6.16 3.86
CA LEU A 34 23.41 -5.66 2.55
C LEU A 34 24.51 -4.63 2.78
N ASN A 35 25.72 -5.14 3.06
CA ASN A 35 26.98 -4.38 3.14
C ASN A 35 26.94 -3.12 4.02
N SER A 36 27.46 -3.34 5.22
CA SER A 36 27.70 -2.31 6.23
C SER A 36 28.54 -1.16 5.73
N SER A 37 27.99 0.03 5.74
CA SER A 37 28.75 1.24 6.03
C SER A 37 28.00 2.11 7.03
N LYS A 38 28.47 2.03 8.24
CA LYS A 38 28.44 3.00 9.34
C LYS A 38 27.48 4.19 9.20
N SER A 39 26.27 4.06 9.77
CA SER A 39 25.63 5.04 10.63
C SER A 39 24.42 4.39 11.29
N VAL A 40 24.29 4.52 12.61
CA VAL A 40 23.12 4.09 13.39
C VAL A 40 21.98 5.08 13.10
N GLU A 41 21.41 5.00 11.90
CA GLU A 41 20.15 5.65 11.57
C GLU A 41 19.04 4.62 11.79
N SER A 42 17.92 5.05 12.36
CA SER A 42 16.78 4.21 12.72
C SER A 42 16.38 3.30 11.56
N MET A 43 16.60 2.00 11.72
CA MET A 43 16.14 1.00 10.75
C MET A 43 14.62 0.89 10.81
N SER A 44 13.97 0.91 9.65
CA SER A 44 12.55 0.60 9.57
C SER A 44 12.33 -0.89 9.79
N GLU A 45 11.45 -1.24 10.73
CA GLU A 45 11.14 -2.64 11.00
C GLU A 45 9.90 -3.08 10.22
N VAL A 46 10.00 -4.27 9.64
CA VAL A 46 8.90 -4.94 8.93
C VAL A 46 8.67 -6.30 9.59
N PHE A 47 7.43 -6.58 9.91
CA PHE A 47 7.03 -7.84 10.53
C PHE A 47 6.29 -8.71 9.53
N LEU A 48 6.63 -9.98 9.50
CA LEU A 48 6.03 -10.99 8.62
C LEU A 48 5.19 -11.95 9.46
N ALA A 49 3.95 -12.17 9.06
CA ALA A 49 3.14 -13.28 9.55
C ALA A 49 2.65 -14.17 8.41
N ALA A 50 2.46 -15.45 8.73
CA ALA A 50 1.78 -16.37 7.83
C ALA A 50 0.27 -16.08 7.84
N VAL A 51 -0.36 -16.21 6.68
CA VAL A 51 -1.81 -16.22 6.52
C VAL A 51 -2.27 -17.67 6.60
N GLY A 52 -3.38 -17.93 7.26
CA GLY A 52 -4.02 -19.24 7.31
C GLY A 52 -4.36 -19.77 5.91
N GLN A 53 -4.65 -21.06 5.82
CA GLN A 53 -5.00 -21.68 4.54
C GLN A 53 -6.17 -20.94 3.88
N ASN A 54 -6.04 -20.68 2.58
CA ASN A 54 -7.02 -19.97 1.75
C ASN A 54 -7.36 -18.53 2.24
N GLY A 55 -6.45 -17.86 2.94
CA GLY A 55 -6.68 -16.51 3.44
C GLY A 55 -7.77 -16.42 4.52
N MET A 56 -8.06 -17.51 5.22
CA MET A 56 -9.12 -17.53 6.23
C MET A 56 -8.74 -16.85 7.55
N SER A 57 -7.45 -16.73 7.87
CA SER A 57 -6.99 -16.03 9.06
C SER A 57 -5.67 -15.33 8.80
N TYR A 58 -5.58 -14.07 9.22
CA TYR A 58 -4.38 -13.22 9.12
C TYR A 58 -3.62 -13.12 10.44
N HIS A 59 -4.18 -13.68 11.53
CA HIS A 59 -3.57 -13.66 12.85
C HIS A 59 -3.15 -12.26 13.32
N LEU A 60 -3.99 -11.25 13.04
CA LEU A 60 -3.73 -9.86 13.40
C LEU A 60 -3.62 -9.65 14.91
N ASP A 61 -4.31 -10.47 15.70
CA ASP A 61 -4.24 -10.53 17.14
C ASP A 61 -2.84 -10.89 17.67
N LYS A 62 -2.01 -11.55 16.87
CA LYS A 62 -0.62 -11.90 17.20
C LYS A 62 0.38 -10.88 16.66
N ILE A 63 0.23 -10.48 15.38
CA ILE A 63 1.23 -9.64 14.73
C ILE A 63 1.17 -8.18 15.19
N ILE A 64 -0.04 -7.61 15.36
CA ILE A 64 -0.16 -6.19 15.71
C ILE A 64 0.39 -5.90 17.12
N PRO A 65 0.17 -6.69 18.17
CA PRO A 65 0.79 -6.44 19.47
C PRO A 65 2.32 -6.47 19.46
N ILE A 66 2.92 -7.33 18.63
CA ILE A 66 4.38 -7.34 18.46
C ILE A 66 4.83 -6.08 17.74
N PHE A 67 4.16 -5.70 16.67
CA PHE A 67 4.42 -4.46 15.95
C PHE A 67 4.28 -3.23 16.88
N GLU A 68 3.26 -3.16 17.73
CA GLU A 68 3.06 -2.07 18.70
C GLU A 68 4.22 -1.98 19.69
N ARG A 69 4.62 -3.12 20.27
CA ARG A 69 5.74 -3.17 21.22
C ARG A 69 7.05 -2.67 20.62
N GLU A 70 7.37 -3.15 19.42
CA GLU A 70 8.62 -2.82 18.73
C GLU A 70 8.67 -1.37 18.21
N ASN A 71 7.51 -0.76 17.93
CA ASN A 71 7.42 0.62 17.51
C ASN A 71 7.09 1.60 18.66
N ALA A 72 6.99 1.11 19.90
CA ALA A 72 6.60 1.89 21.08
C ALA A 72 5.30 2.69 20.88
N ILE A 73 4.29 2.06 20.26
CA ILE A 73 2.96 2.63 20.04
C ILE A 73 1.91 1.74 20.71
N ASP A 74 0.77 2.34 21.06
CA ASP A 74 -0.38 1.64 21.65
C ASP A 74 -1.65 2.14 20.94
N ILE A 75 -2.17 1.31 20.03
CA ILE A 75 -3.29 1.70 19.16
C ILE A 75 -4.60 1.51 19.91
N LYS A 76 -5.06 2.60 20.54
CA LYS A 76 -6.33 2.67 21.26
C LYS A 76 -6.99 4.05 21.13
N PRO A 77 -8.31 4.16 21.36
CA PRO A 77 -9.07 5.40 21.13
C PRO A 77 -8.54 6.63 21.88
N THR A 78 -7.90 6.44 23.04
CA THR A 78 -7.31 7.53 23.83
C THR A 78 -6.17 8.25 23.12
N PHE A 79 -5.39 7.54 22.31
CA PHE A 79 -4.26 8.12 21.58
C PHE A 79 -4.59 8.38 20.11
N TYR A 80 -5.44 7.54 19.52
CA TYR A 80 -5.81 7.58 18.11
C TYR A 80 -7.34 7.54 17.99
N PRO A 81 -8.03 8.66 18.22
CA PRO A 81 -9.48 8.67 18.46
C PRO A 81 -10.34 8.29 17.25
N LYS A 82 -9.76 8.33 16.03
CA LYS A 82 -10.47 8.01 14.79
C LYS A 82 -9.53 7.32 13.81
N ILE A 83 -9.97 6.23 13.21
CA ILE A 83 -9.19 5.43 12.28
C ILE A 83 -9.79 5.50 10.87
N ALA A 84 -8.94 5.80 9.88
CA ALA A 84 -9.26 5.69 8.47
C ALA A 84 -8.48 4.52 7.85
N ILE A 85 -9.18 3.57 7.23
CA ILE A 85 -8.58 2.39 6.62
C ILE A 85 -8.67 2.53 5.11
N LYS A 86 -7.52 2.71 4.45
CA LYS A 86 -7.42 2.71 2.99
C LYS A 86 -7.44 1.28 2.47
N LEU A 87 -8.36 1.01 1.58
CA LEU A 87 -8.46 -0.24 0.84
C LEU A 87 -7.71 -0.14 -0.50
N ASN A 88 -7.48 -1.26 -1.15
CA ASN A 88 -6.98 -1.34 -2.52
C ASN A 88 -7.99 -2.15 -3.33
N THR A 89 -8.81 -1.48 -4.14
CA THR A 89 -9.87 -2.13 -4.91
C THR A 89 -9.81 -1.84 -6.42
N GLN A 90 -8.77 -1.18 -6.88
CA GLN A 90 -8.62 -0.71 -8.26
C GLN A 90 -8.74 -1.83 -9.30
N PHE A 91 -8.28 -3.03 -8.96
CA PHE A 91 -8.28 -4.19 -9.87
C PHE A 91 -9.19 -5.32 -9.38
N ALA A 92 -10.18 -4.97 -8.55
CA ALA A 92 -11.18 -5.92 -8.10
C ALA A 92 -12.01 -6.46 -9.27
N PRO A 93 -12.48 -7.72 -9.21
CA PRO A 93 -12.29 -8.69 -8.14
C PRO A 93 -10.97 -9.49 -8.23
N GLY A 94 -10.15 -9.27 -9.25
CA GLY A 94 -8.97 -10.11 -9.52
C GLY A 94 -7.85 -9.93 -8.49
N ILE A 95 -7.50 -8.68 -8.18
CA ILE A 95 -6.51 -8.30 -7.16
C ILE A 95 -7.09 -7.15 -6.36
N CYS A 96 -7.34 -7.38 -5.08
CA CYS A 96 -7.86 -6.37 -4.17
C CYS A 96 -7.63 -6.75 -2.71
N THR A 97 -7.79 -5.80 -1.81
CA THR A 97 -7.79 -6.03 -0.37
C THR A 97 -8.80 -7.11 0.00
N SER A 98 -8.37 -8.10 0.77
CA SER A 98 -9.20 -9.23 1.20
C SER A 98 -10.29 -8.78 2.17
N LEU A 99 -11.53 -9.23 1.95
CA LEU A 99 -12.65 -9.02 2.88
C LEU A 99 -12.35 -9.59 4.27
N ASN A 100 -11.67 -10.74 4.33
CA ASN A 100 -11.33 -11.39 5.60
C ASN A 100 -10.28 -10.58 6.37
N LEU A 101 -9.27 -10.02 5.69
CA LEU A 101 -8.30 -9.13 6.32
C LEU A 101 -8.99 -7.92 6.97
N VAL A 102 -9.94 -7.32 6.27
CA VAL A 102 -10.69 -6.17 6.80
C VAL A 102 -11.58 -6.60 7.97
N ARG A 103 -12.30 -7.73 7.88
CA ARG A 103 -13.11 -8.25 9.00
C ARG A 103 -12.27 -8.48 10.25
N GLU A 104 -11.14 -9.16 10.14
CA GLU A 104 -10.24 -9.39 11.28
C GLU A 104 -9.72 -8.06 11.86
N LEU A 105 -9.34 -7.11 11.02
CA LEU A 105 -8.90 -5.79 11.48
C LEU A 105 -10.01 -5.03 12.21
N LEU A 106 -11.24 -5.07 11.71
CA LEU A 106 -12.39 -4.45 12.37
C LEU A 106 -12.71 -5.12 13.71
N ILE A 107 -12.63 -6.45 13.80
CA ILE A 107 -12.79 -7.19 15.05
C ILE A 107 -11.70 -6.75 16.03
N TRP A 108 -10.44 -6.73 15.61
CA TRP A 108 -9.31 -6.31 16.44
C TRP A 108 -9.48 -4.88 16.97
N LEU A 109 -9.85 -3.92 16.11
CA LEU A 109 -10.10 -2.54 16.51
C LEU A 109 -11.27 -2.43 17.50
N THR A 110 -12.36 -3.16 17.27
CA THR A 110 -13.53 -3.17 18.17
C THR A 110 -13.17 -3.73 19.55
N GLN A 111 -12.36 -4.80 19.61
CA GLN A 111 -11.85 -5.36 20.87
C GLN A 111 -10.93 -4.38 21.62
N ARG A 112 -10.27 -3.47 20.91
CA ARG A 112 -9.48 -2.36 21.48
C ARG A 112 -10.31 -1.16 21.92
N GLY A 113 -11.65 -1.23 21.80
CA GLY A 113 -12.58 -0.21 22.25
C GLY A 113 -12.93 0.85 21.22
N TYR A 114 -12.61 0.65 19.93
CA TYR A 114 -13.06 1.56 18.87
C TYR A 114 -14.54 1.33 18.56
N PRO A 115 -15.43 2.32 18.76
CA PRO A 115 -16.78 2.24 18.24
C PRO A 115 -16.76 2.35 16.71
N LYS A 116 -17.71 1.68 16.05
CA LYS A 116 -17.75 1.59 14.58
C LYS A 116 -17.88 2.94 13.87
N ASP A 117 -18.47 3.93 14.49
CA ASP A 117 -18.60 5.30 13.99
C ASP A 117 -17.25 6.09 14.01
N LYS A 118 -16.26 5.59 14.74
CA LYS A 118 -14.90 6.13 14.77
C LYS A 118 -13.94 5.44 13.79
N ILE A 119 -14.44 4.48 13.05
CA ILE A 119 -13.70 3.78 11.99
C ILE A 119 -14.34 4.13 10.65
N ILE A 120 -13.54 4.39 9.63
CA ILE A 120 -14.01 4.62 8.27
C ILE A 120 -13.16 3.81 7.29
N LEU A 121 -13.81 3.09 6.40
CA LEU A 121 -13.17 2.46 5.25
C LEU A 121 -13.23 3.40 4.06
N PHE A 122 -12.20 3.47 3.25
CA PHE A 122 -12.23 4.30 2.06
C PHE A 122 -11.37 3.74 0.92
N ASP A 123 -11.89 3.94 -0.28
CA ASP A 123 -11.13 3.87 -1.53
C ASP A 123 -11.66 4.93 -2.49
N ARG A 124 -10.94 5.18 -3.58
CA ARG A 124 -11.34 6.19 -4.54
C ARG A 124 -12.54 5.75 -5.37
N ASP A 125 -12.53 4.52 -5.83
CA ASP A 125 -13.45 4.03 -6.86
C ASP A 125 -14.60 3.20 -6.25
N ARG A 126 -15.84 3.68 -6.44
CA ARG A 126 -17.02 2.96 -6.00
C ARG A 126 -17.19 1.61 -6.71
N ASP A 127 -16.95 1.58 -8.02
CA ASP A 127 -17.12 0.34 -8.79
C ASP A 127 -16.13 -0.72 -8.33
N GLY A 128 -14.91 -0.31 -7.99
CA GLY A 128 -13.91 -1.17 -7.35
C GLY A 128 -14.37 -1.69 -5.99
N LEU A 129 -14.95 -0.84 -5.14
CA LEU A 129 -15.51 -1.25 -3.83
C LEU A 129 -16.65 -2.25 -3.98
N VAL A 130 -17.52 -2.07 -4.97
CA VAL A 130 -18.60 -3.03 -5.29
C VAL A 130 -18.03 -4.34 -5.81
N ALA A 131 -17.11 -4.28 -6.77
CA ALA A 131 -16.49 -5.48 -7.34
C ALA A 131 -15.67 -6.30 -6.31
N ALA A 132 -15.08 -5.62 -5.31
CA ALA A 132 -14.38 -6.26 -4.19
C ALA A 132 -15.35 -6.80 -3.10
N GLY A 133 -16.63 -6.45 -3.14
CA GLY A 133 -17.63 -6.90 -2.17
C GLY A 133 -17.71 -6.07 -0.89
N PHE A 134 -17.08 -4.88 -0.84
CA PHE A 134 -17.22 -3.95 0.30
C PHE A 134 -18.51 -3.16 0.28
N LEU A 135 -19.10 -2.97 -0.90
CA LEU A 135 -20.40 -2.35 -1.09
C LEU A 135 -21.26 -3.21 -2.00
N SER A 136 -22.58 -3.05 -1.90
CA SER A 136 -23.49 -3.60 -2.89
C SER A 136 -23.71 -2.63 -4.07
N GLU A 137 -24.35 -3.10 -5.14
CA GLU A 137 -24.75 -2.25 -6.28
C GLU A 137 -25.74 -1.15 -5.93
N LYS A 138 -26.42 -1.26 -4.78
CA LYS A 138 -27.36 -0.25 -4.31
C LYS A 138 -26.64 1.05 -3.98
N LYS A 139 -27.10 2.16 -4.57
CA LYS A 139 -26.47 3.47 -4.38
C LYS A 139 -26.44 3.95 -2.92
N ASP A 140 -27.42 3.52 -2.12
CA ASP A 140 -27.56 3.91 -0.72
C ASP A 140 -26.79 3.01 0.25
N ASP A 141 -26.10 1.98 -0.27
CA ASP A 141 -25.25 1.13 0.56
C ASP A 141 -23.90 1.82 0.79
N HIS A 142 -23.59 2.09 2.05
CA HIS A 142 -22.40 2.80 2.50
C HIS A 142 -21.77 2.14 3.73
N PHE A 143 -22.08 0.86 3.99
CA PHE A 143 -21.59 0.18 5.17
C PHE A 143 -21.05 -1.20 4.84
N PHE A 144 -19.93 -1.54 5.48
CA PHE A 144 -19.35 -2.88 5.51
C PHE A 144 -19.18 -3.28 6.98
N GLU A 145 -19.77 -4.41 7.39
CA GLU A 145 -19.77 -4.90 8.79
C GLU A 145 -20.20 -3.81 9.80
N GLY A 146 -21.08 -2.89 9.38
CA GLY A 146 -21.57 -1.77 10.19
C GLY A 146 -20.59 -0.60 10.32
N VAL A 147 -19.48 -0.60 9.58
CA VAL A 147 -18.53 0.51 9.46
C VAL A 147 -18.78 1.27 8.16
N ARG A 148 -18.77 2.60 8.22
CA ARG A 148 -18.97 3.45 7.04
C ARG A 148 -17.88 3.24 5.99
N VAL A 149 -18.31 3.07 4.75
CA VAL A 149 -17.43 3.05 3.55
C VAL A 149 -17.67 4.33 2.76
N THR A 150 -16.60 4.97 2.28
CA THR A 150 -16.70 6.19 1.48
C THR A 150 -15.81 6.11 0.23
N ASP A 151 -16.23 6.80 -0.82
CA ASP A 151 -15.56 6.84 -2.12
C ASP A 151 -15.61 8.26 -2.72
N SER A 152 -14.95 8.45 -3.86
CA SER A 152 -14.82 9.77 -4.50
C SER A 152 -16.13 10.32 -5.10
N SER A 153 -17.21 9.56 -5.10
CA SER A 153 -18.54 10.06 -5.47
C SER A 153 -19.19 10.93 -4.37
N LYS A 154 -18.62 10.93 -3.16
CA LYS A 154 -19.09 11.72 -2.04
C LYS A 154 -18.42 13.08 -1.99
N GLU A 155 -19.20 14.13 -1.76
CA GLU A 155 -18.72 15.52 -1.72
C GLU A 155 -17.64 15.75 -0.63
N ASP A 156 -17.69 14.99 0.46
CA ASP A 156 -16.76 15.07 1.57
C ASP A 156 -15.49 14.19 1.41
N TYR A 157 -15.32 13.53 0.25
CA TYR A 157 -14.17 12.65 0.04
C TYR A 157 -12.87 13.43 -0.14
N TYR A 158 -12.87 14.42 -1.01
CA TYR A 158 -11.70 15.26 -1.26
C TYR A 158 -11.68 16.52 -0.40
N GLN A 159 -10.47 16.96 -0.06
CA GLN A 159 -10.23 18.22 0.61
C GLN A 159 -9.99 19.30 -0.46
N SER A 160 -10.88 20.29 -0.58
CA SER A 160 -10.88 21.26 -1.67
C SER A 160 -9.66 22.20 -1.72
N ASN A 161 -9.03 22.44 -0.58
CA ASN A 161 -7.84 23.27 -0.42
C ASN A 161 -6.52 22.47 -0.40
N TRP A 162 -6.60 21.13 -0.47
CA TRP A 162 -5.43 20.26 -0.53
C TRP A 162 -5.38 19.52 -1.86
N PHE A 163 -4.37 19.81 -2.66
CA PHE A 163 -4.16 19.17 -3.95
C PHE A 163 -2.70 19.20 -4.35
N HIS A 164 -2.28 18.22 -5.10
CA HIS A 164 -1.03 18.23 -5.84
C HIS A 164 -1.26 18.93 -7.17
N GLU A 165 -0.48 19.98 -7.46
CA GLU A 165 -0.55 20.69 -8.74
C GLU A 165 0.50 20.17 -9.71
N SER A 166 0.11 19.90 -10.95
CA SER A 166 1.01 19.44 -12.00
C SER A 166 0.66 20.07 -13.35
N PRO A 167 1.65 20.45 -14.18
CA PRO A 167 1.43 20.91 -15.52
C PRO A 167 0.99 19.80 -16.50
N LEU A 168 1.07 18.54 -16.08
CA LEU A 168 0.66 17.41 -16.92
C LEU A 168 -0.83 17.50 -17.28
N PRO A 169 -1.20 17.29 -18.55
CA PRO A 169 -2.58 17.22 -18.93
C PRO A 169 -3.28 16.02 -18.29
N PRO A 170 -4.58 16.12 -18.00
CA PRO A 170 -5.35 14.99 -17.52
C PRO A 170 -5.35 13.85 -18.54
N SER A 171 -5.63 12.64 -18.08
CA SER A 171 -5.91 11.51 -18.96
C SER A 171 -7.10 11.82 -19.88
N SER A 172 -7.27 11.09 -20.99
CA SER A 172 -8.39 11.31 -21.90
C SER A 172 -9.74 11.18 -21.20
N VAL A 173 -9.86 10.23 -20.28
CA VAL A 173 -11.07 10.00 -19.47
C VAL A 173 -11.32 11.17 -18.51
N ASP A 174 -10.31 11.60 -17.78
CA ASP A 174 -10.44 12.72 -16.84
C ASP A 174 -10.71 14.04 -17.58
N ARG A 175 -10.10 14.25 -18.75
CA ARG A 175 -10.36 15.42 -19.60
C ARG A 175 -11.83 15.49 -20.03
N ALA A 176 -12.42 14.35 -20.40
CA ALA A 176 -13.84 14.31 -20.74
C ALA A 176 -14.71 14.71 -19.53
N LYS A 177 -14.37 14.23 -18.32
CA LYS A 177 -15.07 14.64 -17.08
C LYS A 177 -14.94 16.15 -16.83
N PHE A 178 -13.74 16.74 -17.01
CA PHE A 178 -13.54 18.19 -16.85
C PHE A 178 -14.35 19.00 -17.88
N ILE A 179 -14.44 18.56 -19.14
CA ILE A 179 -15.27 19.21 -20.15
C ILE A 179 -16.75 19.19 -19.74
N LEU A 180 -17.24 18.06 -19.24
CA LEU A 180 -18.63 17.92 -18.78
C LEU A 180 -18.94 18.76 -17.55
N ASN A 181 -17.99 18.83 -16.59
CA ASN A 181 -18.18 19.57 -15.34
C ASN A 181 -18.05 21.10 -15.52
N PHE A 182 -17.28 21.56 -16.52
CA PHE A 182 -17.02 22.97 -16.77
C PHE A 182 -17.28 23.33 -18.22
N PRO A 183 -18.49 23.13 -18.78
CA PRO A 183 -18.77 23.26 -20.19
C PRO A 183 -18.60 24.70 -20.70
N ASN A 184 -18.88 25.71 -19.88
CA ASN A 184 -18.92 27.13 -20.24
C ASN A 184 -17.78 27.96 -19.58
N ASP A 185 -16.94 27.40 -18.76
CA ASP A 185 -15.84 28.10 -18.11
C ASP A 185 -14.49 27.43 -18.40
N GLN A 186 -13.92 27.79 -19.53
CA GLN A 186 -12.62 27.28 -19.96
C GLN A 186 -11.48 27.66 -18.97
N LYS A 187 -11.51 28.85 -18.36
CA LYS A 187 -10.46 29.30 -17.46
C LYS A 187 -10.48 28.47 -16.19
N LEU A 188 -11.65 28.24 -15.60
CA LEU A 188 -11.83 27.41 -14.43
C LEU A 188 -11.43 25.95 -14.75
N ARG A 189 -11.90 25.42 -15.89
CA ARG A 189 -11.54 24.08 -16.35
C ARG A 189 -10.03 23.88 -16.43
N LEU A 190 -9.28 24.74 -17.10
CA LEU A 190 -7.83 24.64 -17.25
C LEU A 190 -7.09 24.73 -15.90
N ARG A 191 -7.62 25.48 -14.93
CA ARG A 191 -7.09 25.53 -13.58
C ARG A 191 -7.35 24.22 -12.84
N GLU A 192 -8.56 23.70 -12.91
CA GLU A 192 -8.92 22.44 -12.22
C GLU A 192 -8.27 21.21 -12.87
N GLU A 193 -8.04 21.20 -14.17
CA GLU A 193 -7.30 20.14 -14.86
C GLU A 193 -5.87 19.94 -14.33
N ARG A 194 -5.26 20.97 -13.72
CA ARG A 194 -3.91 20.92 -13.14
C ARG A 194 -3.88 20.34 -11.72
N LYS A 195 -5.01 20.16 -11.07
CA LYS A 195 -5.10 19.72 -9.68
C LYS A 195 -5.39 18.22 -9.56
N SER A 196 -4.78 17.60 -8.57
CA SER A 196 -5.14 16.29 -8.06
C SER A 196 -5.45 16.44 -6.59
N TYR A 197 -6.73 16.38 -6.23
CA TYR A 197 -7.20 16.54 -4.87
C TYR A 197 -6.86 15.33 -4.01
N LEU A 198 -6.57 15.58 -2.73
CA LEU A 198 -6.25 14.58 -1.74
C LEU A 198 -7.48 14.27 -0.87
N PRO A 199 -7.64 13.02 -0.41
CA PRO A 199 -8.82 12.63 0.35
C PRO A 199 -8.82 13.22 1.76
N ALA A 200 -9.93 13.85 2.13
CA ALA A 200 -10.13 14.45 3.45
C ALA A 200 -10.00 13.43 4.60
N LYS A 201 -10.19 12.14 4.32
CA LYS A 201 -10.16 11.08 5.34
C LYS A 201 -8.77 10.83 5.90
N ILE A 202 -7.71 11.14 5.15
CA ILE A 202 -6.32 11.05 5.62
C ILE A 202 -5.75 12.39 6.08
N LEU A 203 -6.30 13.50 5.60
CA LEU A 203 -5.88 14.84 5.98
C LEU A 203 -6.62 15.40 7.20
N GLY A 204 -7.79 14.84 7.53
CA GLY A 204 -8.62 15.23 8.66
C GLY A 204 -8.11 14.70 10.00
N ASP A 205 -9.02 14.42 10.93
CA ASP A 205 -8.69 14.02 12.30
C ASP A 205 -8.29 12.54 12.45
N ALA A 206 -8.41 11.76 11.39
CA ALA A 206 -8.16 10.33 11.45
C ALA A 206 -6.68 10.00 11.32
N PHE A 207 -6.25 9.00 12.08
CA PHE A 207 -5.02 8.27 11.84
C PHE A 207 -5.30 7.15 10.84
N TRP A 208 -4.36 6.83 9.95
CA TRP A 208 -4.65 5.90 8.88
C TRP A 208 -3.90 4.57 8.98
N ILE A 209 -4.62 3.53 8.57
CA ILE A 209 -4.12 2.20 8.30
C ILE A 209 -4.28 1.96 6.79
N ASN A 210 -3.28 1.35 6.17
CA ASN A 210 -3.25 1.14 4.73
C ASN A 210 -3.16 -0.36 4.42
N LEU A 211 -4.11 -0.89 3.67
CA LEU A 211 -4.18 -2.29 3.26
C LEU A 211 -3.90 -2.40 1.76
N ALA A 212 -2.65 -2.62 1.43
CA ALA A 212 -2.19 -2.68 0.05
C ALA A 212 -2.05 -4.12 -0.45
N VAL A 213 -2.24 -4.31 -1.74
CA VAL A 213 -1.97 -5.55 -2.46
C VAL A 213 -0.88 -5.24 -3.49
N PRO A 214 0.26 -5.95 -3.47
CA PRO A 214 1.41 -5.54 -4.25
C PRO A 214 1.30 -5.99 -5.71
N MET A 215 1.70 -5.11 -6.60
CA MET A 215 1.73 -5.35 -8.03
C MET A 215 3.01 -4.78 -8.66
N ASP A 216 3.57 -5.51 -9.60
CA ASP A 216 4.65 -4.95 -10.43
C ASP A 216 4.15 -3.71 -11.17
N ASP A 217 4.91 -2.63 -11.12
CA ASP A 217 4.67 -1.44 -11.93
C ASP A 217 5.98 -1.01 -12.62
N PRO A 218 5.99 -0.95 -13.98
CA PRO A 218 7.20 -0.62 -14.72
C PRO A 218 7.62 0.85 -14.56
N TYR A 219 6.75 1.73 -14.09
CA TYR A 219 6.97 3.16 -13.98
C TYR A 219 7.31 3.61 -12.56
N LEU A 220 6.72 2.97 -11.55
CA LEU A 220 7.03 3.21 -10.14
C LEU A 220 8.17 2.30 -9.65
N GLY A 221 8.25 1.10 -10.20
CA GLY A 221 8.99 -0.04 -9.70
C GLY A 221 8.08 -1.03 -8.99
N ILE A 222 7.13 -0.55 -8.24
CA ILE A 222 6.06 -1.31 -7.58
C ILE A 222 4.84 -0.42 -7.32
N ASP A 223 3.65 -0.94 -7.52
CA ASP A 223 2.41 -0.43 -6.95
C ASP A 223 2.15 -1.21 -5.66
N GLY A 224 2.35 -0.55 -4.54
CA GLY A 224 2.31 -1.15 -3.21
C GLY A 224 1.72 -0.19 -2.18
N ALA A 225 2.27 -0.20 -0.97
CA ALA A 225 1.73 0.57 0.15
C ALA A 225 1.79 2.08 -0.08
N SER A 226 2.91 2.61 -0.62
CA SER A 226 3.05 4.04 -0.86
C SER A 226 2.16 4.53 -1.99
N ALA A 227 2.09 3.80 -3.11
CA ALA A 227 1.23 4.15 -4.24
C ALA A 227 -0.26 4.04 -3.90
N ASN A 228 -0.68 3.01 -3.15
CA ASN A 228 -2.06 2.86 -2.70
C ASN A 228 -2.53 4.06 -1.88
N MET A 229 -1.68 4.59 -1.00
CA MET A 229 -2.03 5.72 -0.13
C MET A 229 -2.00 7.07 -0.86
N THR A 230 -1.33 7.17 -1.99
CA THR A 230 -1.13 8.40 -2.75
C THR A 230 -1.91 8.39 -4.07
N LEU A 231 -1.34 7.86 -5.15
CA LEU A 231 -2.02 7.76 -6.46
C LEU A 231 -3.34 6.99 -6.38
N GLY A 232 -3.40 5.95 -5.56
CA GLY A 232 -4.59 5.14 -5.32
C GLY A 232 -5.72 5.89 -4.62
N ALA A 233 -5.44 7.04 -3.99
CA ALA A 233 -6.40 7.82 -3.22
C ALA A 233 -6.77 9.16 -3.84
N MET A 234 -5.90 9.76 -4.69
CA MET A 234 -6.08 11.10 -5.23
C MET A 234 -6.97 11.15 -6.49
N SER A 235 -7.56 12.33 -6.74
CA SER A 235 -8.27 12.61 -8.00
C SER A 235 -7.30 12.80 -9.17
N ASN A 236 -7.81 12.71 -10.41
CA ASN A 236 -7.06 13.04 -11.63
C ASN A 236 -5.67 12.38 -11.68
N TYR A 237 -5.54 11.18 -11.10
CA TYR A 237 -4.28 10.43 -11.02
C TYR A 237 -3.81 9.88 -12.38
N GLY A 238 -4.74 9.67 -13.32
CA GLY A 238 -4.45 9.08 -14.63
C GLY A 238 -3.42 9.87 -15.46
N ARG A 239 -3.23 11.17 -15.16
CA ARG A 239 -2.19 11.98 -15.80
C ARG A 239 -0.75 11.55 -15.47
N PHE A 240 -0.57 10.84 -14.37
CA PHE A 240 0.74 10.29 -13.97
C PHE A 240 1.02 8.91 -14.57
N SER A 241 0.01 8.23 -15.10
CA SER A 241 0.17 6.92 -15.74
C SER A 241 1.18 6.99 -16.88
N ASN A 242 2.04 5.98 -16.98
CA ASN A 242 3.13 5.89 -17.97
C ASN A 242 4.18 7.02 -17.90
N LYS A 243 4.35 7.65 -16.74
CA LYS A 243 5.28 8.76 -16.52
C LYS A 243 6.26 8.41 -15.38
N THR A 244 7.26 7.60 -15.67
CA THR A 244 8.21 7.03 -14.69
C THR A 244 8.67 8.03 -13.62
N THR A 245 9.30 9.12 -14.03
CA THR A 245 9.81 10.13 -13.09
C THR A 245 8.70 10.82 -12.32
N LEU A 246 7.65 11.26 -13.03
CA LEU A 246 6.59 12.08 -12.44
C LEU A 246 5.64 11.27 -11.55
N SER A 247 5.37 10.01 -11.89
CA SER A 247 4.59 9.11 -11.01
C SER A 247 5.32 8.88 -9.68
N ALA A 248 6.60 8.53 -9.75
CA ALA A 248 7.40 8.25 -8.57
C ALA A 248 7.63 9.51 -7.71
N ALA A 249 7.87 10.67 -8.33
CA ALA A 249 8.00 11.94 -7.63
C ALA A 249 6.69 12.30 -6.91
N THR A 250 5.54 12.20 -7.59
CA THR A 250 4.22 12.50 -6.99
C THR A 250 3.94 11.60 -5.78
N VAL A 251 4.25 10.29 -5.87
CA VAL A 251 4.09 9.37 -4.74
C VAL A 251 4.92 9.84 -3.53
N ALA A 252 6.19 10.16 -3.76
CA ALA A 252 7.08 10.60 -2.69
C ALA A 252 6.68 11.95 -2.12
N GLU A 253 6.37 12.94 -2.96
CA GLU A 253 5.94 14.29 -2.55
C GLU A 253 4.65 14.27 -1.74
N VAL A 254 3.63 13.54 -2.19
CA VAL A 254 2.35 13.42 -1.47
C VAL A 254 2.53 12.68 -0.15
N MET A 255 3.33 11.60 -0.13
CA MET A 255 3.58 10.87 1.11
C MET A 255 4.38 11.71 2.12
N ALA A 256 5.23 12.63 1.67
CA ALA A 256 6.03 13.52 2.50
C ALA A 256 5.22 14.66 3.14
N ILE A 257 3.95 14.87 2.77
CA ILE A 257 3.07 15.85 3.43
C ILE A 257 2.96 15.49 4.92
N PRO A 258 3.33 16.39 5.85
CA PRO A 258 3.36 16.07 7.28
C PRO A 258 2.03 15.54 7.82
N GLU A 259 0.90 16.09 7.36
CA GLU A 259 -0.44 15.66 7.75
C GLU A 259 -0.75 14.22 7.30
N ILE A 260 -0.06 13.73 6.28
CA ILE A 260 -0.15 12.33 5.84
C ILE A 260 0.89 11.49 6.57
N TRP A 261 2.16 11.93 6.55
CA TRP A 261 3.27 11.15 7.08
C TRP A 261 3.16 10.88 8.58
N ASP A 262 2.78 11.89 9.37
CA ASP A 262 2.74 11.78 10.83
C ASP A 262 1.51 11.04 11.36
N LYS A 263 0.44 10.96 10.56
CA LYS A 263 -0.80 10.26 10.95
C LYS A 263 -0.83 8.77 10.57
N LYS A 264 0.24 8.26 9.96
CA LYS A 264 0.31 6.82 9.65
C LYS A 264 0.46 6.00 10.92
N LEU A 265 -0.38 4.99 11.07
CA LEU A 265 -0.21 3.94 12.08
C LEU A 265 0.67 2.84 11.51
N PHE A 266 0.17 2.17 10.50
CA PHE A 266 0.89 1.13 9.78
C PHE A 266 0.30 0.89 8.39
N SER A 267 1.06 0.20 7.56
CA SER A 267 0.59 -0.44 6.36
C SER A 267 0.69 -1.95 6.48
N ILE A 268 -0.24 -2.66 5.85
CA ILE A 268 -0.15 -4.10 5.59
C ILE A 268 -0.04 -4.28 4.09
N ILE A 269 0.94 -5.07 3.65
CA ILE A 269 0.99 -5.64 2.30
C ILE A 269 0.53 -7.09 2.38
N ASP A 270 -0.56 -7.39 1.68
CA ASP A 270 -1.16 -8.72 1.62
C ASP A 270 -0.71 -9.46 0.35
N PHE A 271 0.09 -10.52 0.56
CA PHE A 271 0.55 -11.40 -0.51
C PHE A 271 -0.39 -12.57 -0.78
N SER A 272 -1.55 -12.64 -0.13
CA SER A 272 -2.56 -13.64 -0.49
C SER A 272 -3.04 -13.49 -1.94
N SER A 273 -2.83 -12.29 -2.52
CA SER A 273 -2.99 -11.99 -3.93
C SER A 273 -1.93 -10.97 -4.34
N PHE A 274 -1.26 -11.17 -5.48
CA PHE A 274 -0.28 -10.22 -6.03
C PHE A 274 -0.10 -10.44 -7.53
N GLN A 275 0.55 -9.49 -8.22
CA GLN A 275 0.84 -9.64 -9.65
C GLN A 275 2.30 -9.28 -9.95
N VAL A 276 2.97 -10.13 -10.74
CA VAL A 276 4.41 -10.02 -10.98
C VAL A 276 4.80 -9.31 -12.28
N ALA A 277 3.86 -9.07 -13.15
CA ALA A 277 4.10 -8.35 -14.41
C ALA A 277 2.82 -7.69 -14.90
N ASN A 278 2.95 -6.86 -15.95
CA ASN A 278 1.83 -6.24 -16.63
C ASN A 278 1.02 -5.26 -15.75
N GLY A 279 1.70 -4.58 -14.80
CA GLY A 279 1.09 -3.60 -13.90
C GLY A 279 0.24 -2.57 -14.62
N GLN A 280 -0.59 -1.85 -13.87
CA GLN A 280 -1.64 -0.93 -14.32
C GLN A 280 -2.89 -1.59 -14.92
N ARG A 281 -2.94 -2.91 -15.02
CA ARG A 281 -4.14 -3.69 -15.31
C ARG A 281 -4.03 -5.07 -14.69
N TYR A 282 -5.16 -5.66 -14.35
CA TYR A 282 -5.19 -7.05 -13.90
C TYR A 282 -4.90 -8.00 -15.06
N ASP A 283 -4.01 -8.97 -14.82
CA ASP A 283 -3.71 -10.05 -15.73
C ASP A 283 -3.52 -11.36 -14.94
N SER A 284 -4.50 -12.25 -15.05
CA SER A 284 -4.53 -13.50 -14.30
C SER A 284 -3.34 -14.42 -14.58
N TYR A 285 -2.70 -14.30 -15.76
CA TYR A 285 -1.51 -15.09 -16.09
C TYR A 285 -0.32 -14.73 -15.19
N TYR A 286 -0.22 -13.45 -14.78
CA TYR A 286 0.85 -12.96 -13.91
C TYR A 286 0.44 -12.84 -12.45
N ALA A 287 -0.79 -13.23 -12.13
CA ALA A 287 -1.25 -13.22 -10.75
C ALA A 287 -0.65 -14.39 -9.95
N GLY A 288 -0.42 -14.17 -8.67
CA GLY A 288 0.12 -15.14 -7.75
C GLY A 288 -0.51 -15.03 -6.38
N SER A 289 -0.24 -16.02 -5.54
CA SER A 289 -0.67 -16.07 -4.15
C SER A 289 0.44 -16.65 -3.28
N GLN A 290 0.66 -16.04 -2.14
CA GLN A 290 1.50 -16.55 -1.05
C GLN A 290 0.77 -16.29 0.27
N ASN A 291 0.77 -17.26 1.17
CA ASN A 291 0.12 -17.13 2.48
C ASN A 291 0.98 -16.29 3.44
N ALA A 292 1.14 -15.00 3.13
CA ALA A 292 1.96 -14.08 3.91
C ALA A 292 1.40 -12.67 3.90
N ILE A 293 1.48 -11.98 5.04
CA ILE A 293 1.32 -10.54 5.17
C ILE A 293 2.57 -9.93 5.77
N PHE A 294 2.81 -8.68 5.40
CA PHE A 294 3.89 -7.86 5.96
C PHE A 294 3.29 -6.61 6.56
N ILE A 295 3.62 -6.29 7.80
CA ILE A 295 3.20 -5.08 8.49
C ILE A 295 4.41 -4.21 8.81
N GLY A 296 4.29 -2.91 8.61
CA GLY A 296 5.34 -1.94 8.90
C GLY A 296 4.82 -0.51 8.98
N ARG A 297 5.54 0.34 9.68
CA ARG A 297 5.19 1.75 9.79
C ARG A 297 5.62 2.55 8.57
N ASN A 298 6.72 2.17 7.93
CA ASN A 298 7.24 2.85 6.73
C ASN A 298 6.74 2.15 5.46
N PRO A 299 5.86 2.78 4.66
CA PRO A 299 5.30 2.18 3.45
C PRO A 299 6.38 1.91 2.38
N PHE A 300 7.44 2.72 2.29
CA PHE A 300 8.51 2.50 1.33
C PHE A 300 9.40 1.30 1.69
N ALA A 301 9.61 1.04 2.99
CA ALA A 301 10.31 -0.17 3.44
C ALA A 301 9.51 -1.44 3.09
N LEU A 302 8.19 -1.40 3.27
CA LEU A 302 7.30 -2.48 2.84
C LEU A 302 7.32 -2.68 1.33
N ASP A 303 7.26 -1.60 0.57
CA ASP A 303 7.30 -1.63 -0.90
C ASP A 303 8.63 -2.20 -1.40
N TYR A 304 9.74 -1.86 -0.75
CA TYR A 304 11.05 -2.41 -1.13
C TYR A 304 11.12 -3.92 -0.91
N LEU A 305 10.60 -4.41 0.21
CA LEU A 305 10.49 -5.85 0.48
C LEU A 305 9.58 -6.53 -0.55
N ALA A 306 8.41 -5.96 -0.81
CA ALA A 306 7.46 -6.48 -1.79
C ALA A 306 8.05 -6.50 -3.21
N TRP A 307 8.78 -5.46 -3.60
CA TRP A 307 9.50 -5.39 -4.87
C TRP A 307 10.51 -6.54 -5.02
N LYS A 308 11.25 -6.87 -3.97
CA LYS A 308 12.19 -8.02 -3.99
C LYS A 308 11.46 -9.35 -4.19
N ILE A 309 10.34 -9.54 -3.49
CA ILE A 309 9.54 -10.77 -3.59
C ILE A 309 8.95 -10.90 -5.00
N ILE A 310 8.34 -9.84 -5.52
CA ILE A 310 7.77 -9.81 -6.88
C ILE A 310 8.84 -10.11 -7.93
N ASN A 311 10.02 -9.50 -7.84
CA ASN A 311 11.11 -9.76 -8.78
C ASN A 311 11.57 -11.22 -8.74
N LYS A 312 11.62 -11.83 -7.57
CA LYS A 312 11.93 -13.26 -7.43
C LYS A 312 10.88 -14.13 -8.10
N GLU A 313 9.60 -13.85 -7.85
CA GLU A 313 8.49 -14.60 -8.46
C GLU A 313 8.42 -14.43 -9.97
N ARG A 314 8.74 -13.24 -10.50
CA ARG A 314 8.89 -12.98 -11.94
C ARG A 314 9.84 -13.96 -12.61
N VAL A 315 11.02 -14.14 -12.01
CA VAL A 315 12.05 -15.05 -12.55
C VAL A 315 11.60 -16.50 -12.42
N LEU A 316 11.18 -16.89 -11.22
CA LEU A 316 10.93 -18.30 -10.90
C LEU A 316 9.69 -18.87 -11.61
N ARG A 317 8.61 -18.10 -11.69
CA ARG A 317 7.35 -18.60 -12.26
C ARG A 317 7.20 -18.33 -13.74
N HIS A 318 7.76 -17.24 -14.24
CA HIS A 318 7.51 -16.75 -15.59
C HIS A 318 8.76 -16.61 -16.45
N GLY A 319 9.96 -16.87 -15.90
CA GLY A 319 11.23 -16.71 -16.63
C GLY A 319 11.50 -15.26 -17.08
N LEU A 320 10.83 -14.28 -16.46
CA LEU A 320 11.00 -12.87 -16.81
C LEU A 320 12.28 -12.31 -16.19
N SER A 321 12.85 -11.28 -16.81
CA SER A 321 14.02 -10.58 -16.27
C SER A 321 13.69 -9.88 -14.94
N VAL A 322 14.68 -9.81 -14.06
CA VAL A 322 14.63 -8.96 -12.85
C VAL A 322 14.55 -7.49 -13.27
N ARG A 323 13.68 -6.72 -12.63
CA ARG A 323 13.71 -5.27 -12.81
C ARG A 323 14.89 -4.66 -12.05
N ASP A 324 15.57 -3.72 -12.69
CA ASP A 324 16.67 -2.99 -12.07
C ASP A 324 16.10 -2.02 -11.01
N ILE A 325 16.66 -2.06 -9.79
CA ILE A 325 16.30 -1.18 -8.68
C ILE A 325 16.51 0.30 -9.03
N ASN A 326 17.45 0.62 -9.90
CA ASN A 326 17.71 1.99 -10.32
C ASN A 326 16.56 2.58 -11.16
N ASN A 327 15.72 1.73 -11.73
CA ASN A 327 14.51 2.15 -12.44
C ASN A 327 13.29 2.29 -11.51
N ALA A 328 13.37 1.80 -10.28
CA ALA A 328 12.34 1.96 -9.27
C ALA A 328 12.53 3.30 -8.53
N LEU A 329 12.25 4.41 -9.23
CA LEU A 329 12.54 5.77 -8.77
C LEU A 329 11.80 6.16 -7.50
N ILE A 330 10.72 5.48 -7.15
CA ILE A 330 9.98 5.67 -5.90
C ILE A 330 10.90 5.54 -4.67
N PHE A 331 11.86 4.60 -4.69
CA PHE A 331 12.81 4.42 -3.58
C PHE A 331 13.85 5.52 -3.54
N LYS A 332 14.33 5.98 -4.71
CA LYS A 332 15.27 7.09 -4.79
C LYS A 332 14.65 8.39 -4.22
N TYR A 333 13.44 8.73 -4.67
CA TYR A 333 12.80 9.97 -4.22
C TYR A 333 12.36 9.93 -2.76
N SER A 334 11.95 8.77 -2.24
CA SER A 334 11.68 8.64 -0.80
C SER A 334 12.93 8.85 0.06
N GLU A 335 14.11 8.39 -0.40
CA GLU A 335 15.40 8.68 0.26
C GLU A 335 15.73 10.18 0.23
N GLU A 336 15.60 10.81 -0.93
CA GLU A 336 15.88 12.24 -1.11
C GLU A 336 14.99 13.12 -0.22
N LEU A 337 13.76 12.70 0.05
CA LEU A 337 12.83 13.38 0.94
C LEU A 337 12.94 12.95 2.42
N GLY A 338 13.93 12.12 2.76
CA GLY A 338 14.19 11.72 4.15
C GLY A 338 13.21 10.72 4.74
N MET A 339 12.43 10.02 3.91
CA MET A 339 11.45 9.01 4.35
C MET A 339 12.05 7.61 4.55
N GLY A 340 13.36 7.51 4.70
CA GLY A 340 14.11 6.27 4.94
C GLY A 340 14.91 5.81 3.73
N LYS A 341 15.91 4.98 4.01
CA LYS A 341 16.78 4.42 2.98
C LYS A 341 16.24 3.08 2.50
N ARG A 342 16.28 2.83 1.20
CA ARG A 342 15.81 1.59 0.55
C ARG A 342 16.50 0.31 1.04
N VAL A 343 17.63 0.41 1.74
CA VAL A 343 18.41 -0.73 2.21
C VAL A 343 18.37 -0.92 3.73
N ASN A 344 17.81 0.01 4.47
CA ASN A 344 17.80 -0.01 5.92
C ASN A 344 16.45 -0.45 6.48
N PHE A 345 16.15 -1.74 6.36
CA PHE A 345 15.04 -2.35 7.08
C PHE A 345 15.43 -3.70 7.68
N ARG A 346 14.78 -4.06 8.76
CA ARG A 346 14.86 -5.37 9.39
C ARG A 346 13.53 -6.09 9.25
N ALA A 347 13.54 -7.32 8.73
CA ALA A 347 12.35 -8.14 8.62
C ALA A 347 12.34 -9.19 9.76
N LYS A 348 11.30 -9.20 10.57
CA LYS A 348 11.08 -10.16 11.66
C LYS A 348 9.93 -11.09 11.31
N ARG A 349 10.12 -12.39 11.40
CA ARG A 349 9.06 -13.37 11.20
C ARG A 349 8.38 -13.70 12.53
N ILE A 350 7.06 -13.63 12.54
CA ILE A 350 6.20 -14.03 13.65
C ILE A 350 5.62 -15.41 13.32
N ARG A 351 5.68 -16.32 14.28
CA ARG A 351 5.19 -17.68 14.15
C ARG A 351 3.89 -17.87 14.95
#